data_a70dc3e7a6bd214876259936a4555d61
#
_entry.id   a70dc3e7a6bd214876259936a4555d61
#
_cell.length_a   1.000
_cell.length_b   1.000
_cell.length_c   1.000
_cell.angle_alpha   90.00
_cell.angle_beta   90.00
_cell.angle_gamma   90.00
#
_symmetry.space_group_name_H-M   'P 1'
#
loop_
_entity.id
_entity.type
_entity.pdbx_description
1 polymer ?
#
loop_
_entity_poly.entity_id
_entity_poly.type
_entity_poly.pdbx_seq_one_letter_code
_entity_poly.pdbx_strand_id
1 'polypeptide(L)'
;ADSIEPYVIFFHSTTRDEKHWPEREWRNLIEKLTALSVQVRLPWGNEKEKARAKRLAKGLSHVVVLPKLSLNELADQIANAKAVVSVDTGLAHLTAALDKPNITLYGATDPTLIGCYGQNQHYLTADAMEKITSGQVFSTLNLLIK
;
A
#
# COMPACT_ATOMS: atom_id res chain seq x y z
N ALA A 1 10.82 5.69 25.49
CA ALA A 1 10.17 5.28 24.83
C ALA A 1 10.50 4.27 23.72
N ASP A 2 9.56 3.50 23.45
CA ASP A 2 9.77 2.39 22.57
C ASP A 2 9.85 2.85 21.14
N SER A 3 10.94 2.50 20.51
CA SER A 3 11.09 2.77 19.11
C SER A 3 10.12 1.85 18.36
N ILE A 4 9.12 2.45 17.76
CA ILE A 4 8.26 1.72 16.83
C ILE A 4 9.07 1.52 15.56
N GLU A 5 9.21 0.28 15.11
CA GLU A 5 9.87 0.02 13.84
C GLU A 5 9.14 0.78 12.72
N PRO A 6 9.88 1.40 11.80
CA PRO A 6 9.23 2.06 10.66
C PRO A 6 8.44 1.04 9.86
N TYR A 7 7.26 1.44 9.40
CA TYR A 7 6.42 0.54 8.63
C TYR A 7 5.71 1.29 7.51
N VAL A 8 5.34 0.54 6.50
CA VAL A 8 4.49 1.02 5.42
C VAL A 8 3.21 0.19 5.41
N ILE A 9 2.16 0.74 4.85
CA ILE A 9 0.87 0.06 4.72
C ILE A 9 0.59 -0.19 3.25
N PHE A 10 0.13 -1.39 2.92
CA PHE A 10 -0.33 -1.72 1.57
C PHE A 10 -1.83 -1.89 1.58
N PHE A 11 -2.55 -0.99 0.92
CA PHE A 11 -3.97 -1.19 0.64
C PHE A 11 -4.07 -1.98 -0.66
N HIS A 12 -4.07 -3.30 -0.50
CA HIS A 12 -3.88 -4.25 -1.60
C HIS A 12 -5.17 -4.71 -2.27
N SER A 13 -6.32 -4.31 -1.76
CA SER A 13 -7.61 -4.78 -2.25
C SER A 13 -8.52 -3.65 -2.67
N THR A 14 -9.31 -3.92 -3.69
CA THR A 14 -10.33 -3.02 -4.20
C THR A 14 -11.53 -3.88 -4.62
N THR A 15 -12.70 -3.25 -4.80
CA THR A 15 -13.90 -3.94 -5.24
C THR A 15 -13.87 -4.31 -6.72
N ARG A 16 -12.92 -3.77 -7.49
CA ARG A 16 -12.82 -3.99 -8.93
C ARG A 16 -11.61 -4.86 -9.25
N ASP A 17 -11.84 -6.05 -9.81
CA ASP A 17 -10.76 -7.01 -10.07
C ASP A 17 -9.66 -6.43 -10.97
N GLU A 18 -10.04 -5.64 -11.98
CA GLU A 18 -9.06 -5.04 -12.90
C GLU A 18 -8.15 -4.00 -12.23
N LYS A 19 -8.51 -3.55 -11.04
CA LYS A 19 -7.71 -2.58 -10.29
C LYS A 19 -6.75 -3.24 -9.30
N HIS A 20 -6.76 -4.57 -9.19
CA HIS A 20 -5.83 -5.27 -8.33
C HIS A 20 -4.44 -5.33 -8.97
N TRP A 21 -3.43 -5.12 -8.15
CA TRP A 21 -2.05 -5.33 -8.58
C TRP A 21 -1.71 -6.80 -8.36
N PRO A 22 -0.94 -7.45 -9.27
CA PRO A 22 -0.63 -8.86 -9.10
C PRO A 22 0.03 -9.18 -7.76
N GLU A 23 -0.37 -10.28 -7.14
CA GLU A 23 0.17 -10.68 -5.83
C GLU A 23 1.68 -10.88 -5.88
N ARG A 24 2.23 -11.39 -6.98
CA ARG A 24 3.67 -11.58 -7.14
C ARG A 24 4.42 -10.24 -7.03
N GLU A 25 3.83 -9.16 -7.55
CA GLU A 25 4.44 -7.84 -7.48
C GLU A 25 4.43 -7.30 -6.05
N TRP A 26 3.32 -7.50 -5.32
CA TRP A 26 3.27 -7.16 -3.91
C TRP A 26 4.35 -7.89 -3.12
N ARG A 27 4.51 -9.19 -3.34
CA ARG A 27 5.48 -10.00 -2.63
C ARG A 27 6.91 -9.57 -2.97
N ASN A 28 7.18 -9.26 -4.22
CA ASN A 28 8.49 -8.75 -4.63
C ASN A 28 8.80 -7.42 -3.94
N LEU A 29 7.81 -6.55 -3.82
CA LEU A 29 7.99 -5.28 -3.13
C LEU A 29 8.27 -5.49 -1.64
N ILE A 30 7.57 -6.42 -1.01
CA ILE A 30 7.81 -6.77 0.40
C ILE A 30 9.24 -7.25 0.60
N GLU A 31 9.73 -8.12 -0.28
CA GLU A 31 11.11 -8.62 -0.19
C GLU A 31 12.13 -7.50 -0.29
N LYS A 32 11.91 -6.54 -1.18
CA LYS A 32 12.77 -5.38 -1.32
C LYS A 32 12.78 -4.52 -0.06
N LEU A 33 11.62 -4.35 0.58
CA LEU A 33 11.51 -3.57 1.80
C LEU A 33 12.13 -4.29 2.99
N THR A 34 12.13 -5.61 3.01
CA THR A 34 12.80 -6.38 4.06
C THR A 34 14.28 -6.02 4.14
N ALA A 35 14.92 -5.77 3.00
CA ALA A 35 16.32 -5.37 2.97
C ALA A 35 16.56 -4.02 3.64
N LEU A 36 15.53 -3.19 3.77
CA LEU A 36 15.62 -1.88 4.44
C LEU A 36 15.19 -1.94 5.90
N SER A 37 14.85 -3.12 6.41
CA SER A 37 14.32 -3.31 7.77
C SER A 37 13.04 -2.52 8.02
N VAL A 38 12.21 -2.38 7.00
CA VAL A 38 10.92 -1.70 7.09
C VAL A 38 9.83 -2.75 7.16
N GLN A 39 8.96 -2.64 8.17
CA GLN A 39 7.83 -3.55 8.34
C GLN A 39 6.73 -3.21 7.34
N VAL A 40 6.02 -4.22 6.89
CA VAL A 40 4.85 -4.05 6.02
C VAL A 40 3.60 -4.47 6.81
N ARG A 41 2.59 -3.64 6.82
CA ARG A 41 1.31 -3.94 7.48
C ARG A 41 0.22 -4.05 6.43
N LEU A 42 -0.57 -5.13 6.54
CA LEU A 42 -1.60 -5.48 5.58
C LEU A 42 -2.97 -5.45 6.24
N PRO A 43 -3.74 -4.39 6.05
CA PRO A 43 -5.12 -4.33 6.57
C PRO A 43 -6.06 -5.10 5.65
N TRP A 44 -7.25 -5.41 6.16
CA TRP A 44 -8.30 -6.09 5.40
C TRP A 44 -9.67 -5.72 5.98
N GLY A 45 -10.69 -5.78 5.15
CA GLY A 45 -12.06 -5.44 5.56
C GLY A 45 -13.04 -6.59 5.48
N ASN A 46 -12.68 -7.70 4.81
CA ASN A 46 -13.53 -8.88 4.69
C ASN A 46 -12.65 -10.12 4.56
N GLU A 47 -13.28 -11.30 4.58
CA GLU A 47 -12.54 -12.56 4.58
C GLU A 47 -11.72 -12.78 3.31
N LYS A 48 -12.21 -12.33 2.16
CA LYS A 48 -11.49 -12.44 0.89
C LYS A 48 -10.19 -11.63 0.93
N GLU A 49 -10.26 -10.41 1.45
CA GLU A 49 -9.09 -9.55 1.62
C GLU A 49 -8.12 -10.11 2.66
N LYS A 50 -8.67 -10.68 3.73
CA LYS A 50 -7.85 -11.31 4.76
C LYS A 50 -7.06 -12.50 4.18
N ALA A 51 -7.71 -13.31 3.36
CA ALA A 51 -7.04 -14.43 2.70
C ALA A 51 -5.91 -13.94 1.79
N ARG A 52 -6.14 -12.87 1.04
CA ARG A 52 -5.11 -12.24 0.21
C ARG A 52 -3.94 -11.75 1.07
N ALA A 53 -4.23 -11.06 2.18
CA ALA A 53 -3.19 -10.56 3.07
C ALA A 53 -2.32 -11.70 3.60
N LYS A 54 -2.94 -12.80 3.97
CA LYS A 54 -2.20 -13.98 4.44
C LYS A 54 -1.32 -14.58 3.33
N ARG A 55 -1.82 -14.61 2.10
CA ARG A 55 -1.01 -15.09 0.96
C ARG A 55 0.19 -14.18 0.72
N LEU A 56 0.00 -12.87 0.83
CA LEU A 56 1.08 -11.91 0.64
C LEU A 56 2.15 -12.01 1.72
N ALA A 57 1.75 -12.39 2.92
CA ALA A 57 2.66 -12.49 4.07
C ALA A 57 3.36 -13.85 4.17
N LYS A 58 2.86 -14.86 3.48
CA LYS A 58 3.32 -16.24 3.66
C LYS A 58 4.81 -16.40 3.39
N GLY A 59 5.54 -16.88 4.40
CA GLY A 59 6.97 -17.14 4.26
C GLY A 59 7.85 -15.89 4.28
N LEU A 60 7.27 -14.72 4.48
CA LEU A 60 8.03 -13.46 4.51
C LEU A 60 8.10 -12.92 5.92
N SER A 61 9.28 -12.43 6.32
CA SER A 61 9.46 -11.75 7.60
C SER A 61 9.08 -10.28 7.45
N HIS A 62 8.93 -9.59 8.58
CA HIS A 62 8.60 -8.16 8.62
C HIS A 62 7.25 -7.81 8.00
N VAL A 63 6.34 -8.79 7.89
CA VAL A 63 4.99 -8.55 7.40
C VAL A 63 4.00 -8.87 8.50
N VAL A 64 3.08 -7.94 8.76
CA VAL A 64 2.04 -8.12 9.78
C VAL A 64 0.68 -8.03 9.09
N VAL A 65 -0.12 -9.10 9.21
CA VAL A 65 -1.52 -9.06 8.84
C VAL A 65 -2.26 -8.49 10.04
N LEU A 66 -2.84 -7.29 9.86
CA LEU A 66 -3.48 -6.59 10.96
C LEU A 66 -4.77 -7.30 11.39
N PRO A 67 -5.20 -7.15 12.65
CA PRO A 67 -6.53 -7.59 13.03
C PRO A 67 -7.58 -6.71 12.34
N LYS A 68 -8.85 -7.09 12.43
CA LYS A 68 -9.92 -6.25 11.88
C LYS A 68 -9.96 -4.94 12.65
N LEU A 69 -9.86 -3.82 11.93
CA LEU A 69 -9.81 -2.49 12.52
C LEU A 69 -11.04 -1.67 12.15
N SER A 70 -11.43 -0.79 13.07
CA SER A 70 -12.41 0.26 12.74
C SER A 70 -11.74 1.31 11.86
N LEU A 71 -12.55 2.18 11.27
CA LEU A 71 -12.01 3.26 10.45
C LEU A 71 -11.08 4.18 11.26
N ASN A 72 -11.43 4.46 12.51
CA ASN A 72 -10.59 5.29 13.38
C ASN A 72 -9.25 4.61 13.69
N GLU A 73 -9.28 3.32 13.96
CA GLU A 73 -8.05 2.55 14.20
C GLU A 73 -7.18 2.52 12.96
N LEU A 74 -7.80 2.38 11.78
CA LEU A 74 -7.08 2.38 10.52
C LEU A 74 -6.44 3.74 10.26
N ALA A 75 -7.16 4.83 10.56
CA ALA A 75 -6.61 6.19 10.43
C ALA A 75 -5.37 6.37 11.32
N ASP A 76 -5.39 5.83 12.54
CA ASP A 76 -4.23 5.86 13.43
C ASP A 76 -3.04 5.09 12.84
N GLN A 77 -3.29 3.95 12.21
CA GLN A 77 -2.24 3.18 11.56
C GLN A 77 -1.62 4.00 10.42
N ILE A 78 -2.44 4.65 9.62
CA ILE A 78 -1.96 5.49 8.52
C ILE A 78 -1.15 6.67 9.06
N ALA A 79 -1.64 7.31 10.12
CA ALA A 79 -0.99 8.50 10.68
C ALA A 79 0.43 8.21 11.17
N ASN A 80 0.69 6.98 11.60
CA ASN A 80 2.00 6.59 12.12
C ASN A 80 2.87 5.86 11.09
N ALA A 81 2.37 5.63 9.88
CA ALA A 81 3.13 4.96 8.84
C ALA A 81 4.15 5.90 8.21
N LYS A 82 5.23 5.32 7.68
CA LYS A 82 6.20 6.09 6.90
C LYS A 82 5.66 6.44 5.52
N ALA A 83 4.89 5.53 4.94
CA ALA A 83 4.27 5.73 3.64
C ALA A 83 3.17 4.68 3.43
N VAL A 84 2.37 4.88 2.40
CA VAL A 84 1.29 3.98 2.03
C VAL A 84 1.41 3.69 0.53
N VAL A 85 1.22 2.43 0.14
CA VAL A 85 1.07 2.04 -1.26
C VAL A 85 -0.34 1.50 -1.41
N SER A 86 -1.12 2.06 -2.31
CA SER A 86 -2.51 1.67 -2.47
C SER A 86 -2.88 1.48 -3.93
N VAL A 87 -3.75 0.51 -4.18
CA VAL A 87 -4.46 0.44 -5.45
C VAL A 87 -5.58 1.48 -5.40
N ASP A 88 -6.25 1.71 -6.52
CA ASP A 88 -7.33 2.69 -6.61
C ASP A 88 -8.50 2.26 -5.71
N THR A 89 -8.63 2.90 -4.55
CA THR A 89 -9.62 2.58 -3.53
C THR A 89 -9.92 3.83 -2.68
N GLY A 90 -11.06 3.83 -1.99
CA GLY A 90 -11.42 4.92 -1.09
C GLY A 90 -10.39 5.17 0.01
N LEU A 91 -9.63 4.15 0.41
CA LEU A 91 -8.61 4.30 1.44
C LEU A 91 -7.43 5.16 0.97
N ALA A 92 -7.20 5.25 -0.34
CA ALA A 92 -6.21 6.17 -0.89
C ALA A 92 -6.61 7.62 -0.60
N HIS A 93 -7.90 7.92 -0.68
CA HIS A 93 -8.41 9.28 -0.36
C HIS A 93 -8.27 9.60 1.13
N LEU A 94 -8.49 8.61 2.00
CA LEU A 94 -8.28 8.80 3.44
C LEU A 94 -6.80 9.11 3.72
N THR A 95 -5.90 8.38 3.07
CA THR A 95 -4.46 8.61 3.22
C THR A 95 -4.08 10.02 2.78
N ALA A 96 -4.64 10.47 1.66
CA ALA A 96 -4.40 11.82 1.16
C ALA A 96 -4.93 12.87 2.14
N ALA A 97 -6.10 12.63 2.73
CA ALA A 97 -6.68 13.55 3.72
C ALA A 97 -5.81 13.67 4.97
N LEU A 98 -5.04 12.62 5.31
CA LEU A 98 -4.12 12.64 6.45
C LEU A 98 -2.73 13.16 6.05
N ASP A 99 -2.56 13.56 4.80
CA ASP A 99 -1.31 14.12 4.26
C ASP A 99 -0.09 13.20 4.45
N LYS A 100 -0.31 11.89 4.30
CA LYS A 100 0.78 10.92 4.41
C LYS A 100 1.34 10.60 3.02
N PRO A 101 2.66 10.34 2.91
CA PRO A 101 3.23 9.89 1.65
C PRO A 101 2.48 8.68 1.12
N ASN A 102 1.95 8.76 -0.08
CA ASN A 102 1.10 7.73 -0.67
C ASN A 102 1.47 7.55 -2.13
N ILE A 103 1.62 6.30 -2.53
CA ILE A 103 1.80 5.92 -3.92
C ILE A 103 0.54 5.19 -4.34
N THR A 104 -0.22 5.76 -5.27
CA THR A 104 -1.43 5.11 -5.78
C THR A 104 -1.15 4.51 -7.16
N LEU A 105 -1.54 3.26 -7.34
CA LEU A 105 -1.29 2.52 -8.58
C LEU A 105 -2.55 2.53 -9.43
N TYR A 106 -2.42 3.02 -10.67
CA TYR A 106 -3.53 3.09 -11.62
C TYR A 106 -3.17 2.30 -12.88
N GLY A 107 -4.05 1.36 -13.24
CA GLY A 107 -3.94 0.66 -14.51
C GLY A 107 -4.56 1.49 -15.63
N ALA A 108 -5.60 1.00 -16.29
CA ALA A 108 -6.21 1.63 -17.44
C ALA A 108 -7.03 2.90 -17.16
N THR A 109 -6.95 3.46 -15.95
CA THR A 109 -7.73 4.63 -15.55
C THR A 109 -6.87 5.90 -15.59
N ASP A 110 -7.46 7.00 -16.07
CA ASP A 110 -6.77 8.29 -16.10
C ASP A 110 -6.73 8.88 -14.69
N PRO A 111 -5.56 9.02 -14.09
CA PRO A 111 -5.46 9.54 -12.72
C PRO A 111 -5.90 10.99 -12.57
N THR A 112 -5.92 11.77 -13.66
CA THR A 112 -6.39 13.16 -13.59
C THR A 112 -7.87 13.26 -13.26
N LEU A 113 -8.62 12.16 -13.45
CA LEU A 113 -10.05 12.13 -13.17
C LEU A 113 -10.37 11.67 -11.75
N ILE A 114 -9.37 11.20 -10.99
CA ILE A 114 -9.62 10.52 -9.72
C ILE A 114 -9.29 11.38 -8.52
N GLY A 115 -8.31 12.26 -8.64
CA GLY A 115 -8.11 13.36 -7.69
C GLY A 115 -7.73 13.01 -6.27
N CYS A 116 -6.65 12.25 -6.07
CA CYS A 116 -5.95 12.30 -4.81
C CYS A 116 -4.97 13.46 -4.89
N TYR A 117 -5.25 14.53 -4.17
CA TYR A 117 -4.44 15.75 -4.23
C TYR A 117 -3.59 15.92 -2.98
N GLY A 118 -2.44 16.56 -3.14
CA GLY A 118 -1.56 16.86 -2.03
C GLY A 118 -0.10 16.70 -2.42
N GLN A 119 0.79 17.35 -1.71
CA GLN A 119 2.22 17.31 -2.01
C GLN A 119 2.83 15.92 -1.84
N ASN A 120 2.24 15.10 -0.98
CA ASN A 120 2.75 13.77 -0.67
C ASN A 120 2.06 12.68 -1.47
N GLN A 121 1.27 13.04 -2.50
CA GLN A 121 0.53 12.07 -3.30
C GLN A 121 1.27 11.80 -4.61
N HIS A 122 1.59 10.54 -4.84
CA HIS A 122 2.33 10.10 -6.03
C HIS A 122 1.51 9.06 -6.77
N TYR A 123 1.65 9.03 -8.08
CA TYR A 123 0.89 8.12 -8.92
C TYR A 123 1.86 7.34 -9.81
N LEU A 124 1.61 6.04 -9.94
CA LEU A 124 2.26 5.22 -10.95
C LEU A 124 1.17 4.66 -11.84
N THR A 125 1.33 4.86 -13.14
CA THR A 125 0.31 4.50 -14.11
C THR A 125 0.88 3.62 -15.22
N ALA A 126 0.04 2.77 -15.77
CA ALA A 126 0.36 1.96 -16.94
C ALA A 126 -0.94 1.60 -17.64
N ASP A 127 -0.86 0.99 -18.84
CA ASP A 127 -2.05 0.55 -19.56
C ASP A 127 -2.83 -0.52 -18.81
N ALA A 128 -2.13 -1.29 -17.95
CA ALA A 128 -2.74 -2.31 -17.11
C ALA A 128 -1.91 -2.43 -15.84
N MET A 129 -2.54 -2.89 -14.77
CA MET A 129 -1.89 -2.98 -13.45
C MET A 129 -0.64 -3.89 -13.48
N GLU A 130 -0.69 -4.99 -14.23
CA GLU A 130 0.45 -5.91 -14.31
C GLU A 130 1.68 -5.31 -14.98
N LYS A 131 1.55 -4.16 -15.61
CA LYS A 131 2.69 -3.46 -16.21
C LYS A 131 3.41 -2.53 -15.24
N ILE A 132 2.81 -2.26 -14.09
CA ILE A 132 3.49 -1.52 -13.02
C ILE A 132 4.37 -2.52 -12.29
N THR A 133 5.69 -2.27 -12.21
CA THR A 133 6.61 -3.21 -11.61
C THR A 133 6.89 -2.88 -10.14
N SER A 134 7.23 -3.90 -9.35
CA SER A 134 7.65 -3.71 -7.97
C SER A 134 8.89 -2.82 -7.88
N GLY A 135 9.78 -2.89 -8.88
CA GLY A 135 10.95 -2.02 -8.93
C GLY A 135 10.61 -0.55 -9.04
N GLN A 136 9.59 -0.20 -9.86
CA GLN A 136 9.13 1.17 -9.99
C GLN A 136 8.54 1.68 -8.68
N VAL A 137 7.71 0.87 -8.03
CA VAL A 137 7.10 1.24 -6.76
C VAL A 137 8.17 1.38 -5.68
N PHE A 138 9.11 0.45 -5.63
CA PHE A 138 10.19 0.48 -4.64
C PHE A 138 11.07 1.73 -4.80
N SER A 139 11.41 2.10 -6.03
CA SER A 139 12.23 3.30 -6.27
C SER A 139 11.56 4.56 -5.74
N THR A 140 10.26 4.71 -6.00
CA THR A 140 9.50 5.85 -5.51
C THR A 140 9.37 5.80 -3.99
N LEU A 141 9.03 4.63 -3.46
CA LEU A 141 8.82 4.44 -2.02
C LEU A 141 10.11 4.70 -1.24
N ASN A 142 11.25 4.24 -1.74
CA ASN A 142 12.53 4.43 -1.09
C ASN A 142 12.87 5.92 -0.94
N LEU A 143 12.48 6.74 -1.90
CA LEU A 143 12.67 8.19 -1.80
C LEU A 143 11.78 8.80 -0.71
N LEU A 144 10.59 8.25 -0.51
CA LEU A 144 9.62 8.79 0.45
C LEU A 144 9.94 8.42 1.90
N ILE A 145 10.60 7.29 2.13
CA ILE A 145 10.85 6.78 3.48
C ILE A 145 12.25 7.06 4.01
N LYS A 146 13.07 7.71 3.20
CA LYS A 146 14.41 8.11 3.63
C LYS A 146 14.38 9.21 4.67
#